data_bebe800c60bb2c24fa46a98ef86304cd
#
_entry.id   bebe800c60bb2c24fa46a98ef86304cd
#
_cell.length_a   1.000
_cell.length_b   1.000
_cell.length_c   1.000
_cell.angle_alpha   90.00
_cell.angle_beta   90.00
_cell.angle_gamma   90.00
#
_symmetry.space_group_name_H-M   'P 1'
#
loop_
_entity.id
_entity.type
_entity.pdbx_description
1 polymer ?
#
loop_
_entity_poly.entity_id
_entity_poly.type
_entity_poly.pdbx_seq_one_letter_code
_entity_poly.pdbx_strand_id
1 'polypeptide(L)'
;MLWLDATPHPTVAIEFTPEQVSAARFTRTGSLDGFAVESLPPGALVPSAIETNILNAIAVKAAVAGVCTTLKLKDEDAALLVPDPVIRVFVQHFDDFPRSSEEAIPMLRWKLKKSVPFEVDETLLSYMRQQPRGDGVDVVTAIARLRIIKEYEALLEPTGVRAGVVLSSTLAAISLLEDSRPTLLARLSGTSLTTAIVREGVLAGYRCTELPATATEVTPQMLLEEVYPLAAYYQDTWQEGIQAVRVAGLRRRLPEFVRPLQDEFKCDVGSLLNSAVSEGHLRSDARPLADRELEGLVGWMMHRS
;
A
#
# COMPACT_ATOMS: atom_id res chain seq x y z
N MET A 1 -3.45 -13.54 -6.64
CA MET A 1 -2.34 -13.06 -7.49
C MET A 1 -2.75 -11.71 -8.00
N LEU A 2 -2.22 -10.69 -7.36
CA LEU A 2 -2.75 -9.33 -7.42
C LEU A 2 -1.95 -8.49 -8.41
N TRP A 3 -2.58 -7.50 -9.02
CA TRP A 3 -2.10 -6.26 -9.65
C TRP A 3 -0.85 -6.23 -10.52
N LEU A 4 0.17 -7.00 -10.23
CA LEU A 4 1.52 -6.75 -10.70
C LEU A 4 1.99 -7.73 -11.78
N ASP A 5 1.19 -8.74 -12.10
CA ASP A 5 1.57 -9.78 -13.08
C ASP A 5 1.80 -9.24 -14.51
N ALA A 6 1.26 -8.07 -14.81
CA ALA A 6 1.40 -7.44 -16.14
C ALA A 6 2.36 -6.23 -16.17
N THR A 7 2.95 -5.87 -15.03
CA THR A 7 3.83 -4.70 -14.91
C THR A 7 5.30 -5.11 -14.89
N PRO A 8 6.21 -4.26 -15.38
CA PRO A 8 7.63 -4.47 -15.14
C PRO A 8 7.89 -4.58 -13.64
N HIS A 9 8.68 -5.57 -13.21
CA HIS A 9 9.07 -5.74 -11.82
C HIS A 9 10.51 -5.21 -11.61
N PRO A 10 10.68 -3.92 -11.28
CA PRO A 10 11.98 -3.38 -10.96
C PRO A 10 12.67 -4.15 -9.83
N THR A 11 13.97 -4.38 -9.96
CA THR A 11 14.79 -5.02 -8.91
C THR A 11 15.10 -4.09 -7.75
N VAL A 12 14.70 -2.83 -7.84
CA VAL A 12 14.80 -1.81 -6.81
C VAL A 12 13.41 -1.39 -6.41
N ALA A 13 13.17 -1.21 -5.10
CA ALA A 13 12.01 -0.53 -4.58
C ALA A 13 12.44 0.58 -3.63
N ILE A 14 11.77 1.72 -3.70
CA ILE A 14 11.98 2.87 -2.82
C ILE A 14 10.64 3.23 -2.20
N GLU A 15 10.55 3.17 -0.88
CA GLU A 15 9.35 3.47 -0.11
C GLU A 15 9.50 4.82 0.61
N PHE A 16 8.47 5.64 0.49
CA PHE A 16 8.34 6.92 1.16
C PHE A 16 7.29 6.82 2.26
N THR A 17 7.65 7.26 3.46
CA THR A 17 6.73 7.50 4.57
C THR A 17 6.96 8.91 5.13
N PRO A 18 6.06 9.44 5.98
CA PRO A 18 6.30 10.73 6.64
C PRO A 18 7.58 10.79 7.46
N GLU A 19 8.06 9.64 7.96
CA GLU A 19 9.19 9.53 8.88
C GLU A 19 10.51 9.17 8.21
N GLN A 20 10.47 8.55 7.02
CA GLN A 20 11.69 8.02 6.39
C GLN A 20 11.53 7.76 4.90
N VAL A 21 12.67 7.68 4.22
CA VAL A 21 12.83 7.07 2.91
C VAL A 21 13.58 5.75 3.11
N SER A 22 13.03 4.66 2.60
CA SER A 22 13.68 3.35 2.63
C SER A 22 13.79 2.78 1.22
N ALA A 23 14.85 2.03 0.97
CA ALA A 23 15.07 1.38 -0.33
C ALA A 23 15.58 -0.04 -0.13
N ALA A 24 15.24 -0.91 -1.05
CA ALA A 24 15.76 -2.26 -1.12
C ALA A 24 16.13 -2.62 -2.56
N ARG A 25 17.24 -3.35 -2.71
CA ARG A 25 17.63 -3.97 -3.97
C ARG A 25 17.49 -5.48 -3.88
N PHE A 26 16.95 -6.06 -4.93
CA PHE A 26 16.70 -7.49 -5.03
C PHE A 26 17.46 -8.08 -6.21
N THR A 27 17.84 -9.33 -6.12
CA THR A 27 18.37 -10.07 -7.26
C THR A 27 17.27 -10.34 -8.29
N ARG A 28 17.64 -10.80 -9.47
CA ARG A 28 16.66 -11.22 -10.49
C ARG A 28 15.77 -12.40 -10.02
N THR A 29 16.24 -13.19 -9.07
CA THR A 29 15.50 -14.29 -8.45
C THR A 29 14.64 -13.83 -7.26
N GLY A 30 14.54 -12.52 -7.01
CA GLY A 30 13.73 -11.94 -5.95
C GLY A 30 14.39 -11.95 -4.55
N SER A 31 15.63 -12.42 -4.40
CA SER A 31 16.33 -12.40 -3.09
C SER A 31 16.78 -10.99 -2.72
N LEU A 32 16.77 -10.67 -1.42
CA LEU A 32 17.30 -9.41 -0.92
C LEU A 32 18.81 -9.32 -1.16
N ASP A 33 19.27 -8.29 -1.87
CA ASP A 33 20.68 -8.00 -2.09
C ASP A 33 21.20 -6.93 -1.10
N GLY A 34 20.34 -5.99 -0.72
CA GLY A 34 20.64 -4.97 0.28
C GLY A 34 19.48 -4.02 0.50
N PHE A 35 19.52 -3.28 1.61
CA PHE A 35 18.55 -2.23 1.90
C PHE A 35 19.20 -1.06 2.64
N ALA A 36 18.57 0.10 2.58
CA ALA A 36 18.97 1.32 3.27
C ALA A 36 17.74 2.07 3.77
N VAL A 37 17.91 2.83 4.86
CA VAL A 37 16.86 3.64 5.48
C VAL A 37 17.47 4.98 5.88
N GLU A 38 16.82 6.08 5.50
CA GLU A 38 17.16 7.45 5.89
C GLU A 38 15.95 8.12 6.54
N SER A 39 16.14 8.67 7.73
CA SER A 39 15.07 9.35 8.46
C SER A 39 14.76 10.70 7.84
N LEU A 40 13.50 11.13 7.93
CA LEU A 40 13.05 12.46 7.55
C LEU A 40 12.75 13.30 8.78
N PRO A 41 13.05 14.63 8.74
CA PRO A 41 12.56 15.54 9.74
C PRO A 41 11.01 15.57 9.77
N PRO A 42 10.38 15.73 10.93
CA PRO A 42 8.92 15.86 11.02
C PRO A 42 8.39 16.95 10.09
N GLY A 43 7.33 16.62 9.33
CA GLY A 43 6.70 17.54 8.38
C GLY A 43 7.48 17.76 7.08
N ALA A 44 8.61 17.09 6.84
CA ALA A 44 9.33 17.20 5.57
C ALA A 44 8.54 16.59 4.39
N LEU A 45 7.78 15.53 4.68
CA LEU A 45 6.87 14.87 3.77
C LEU A 45 5.51 14.74 4.47
N VAL A 46 4.47 15.32 3.86
CA VAL A 46 3.08 15.27 4.36
C VAL A 46 2.19 14.73 3.24
N PRO A 47 1.77 13.45 3.34
CA PRO A 47 1.02 12.79 2.27
C PRO A 47 -0.36 13.40 2.05
N SER A 48 -0.69 13.71 0.82
CA SER A 48 -2.00 14.23 0.41
C SER A 48 -2.33 13.84 -1.03
N ALA A 49 -3.60 13.60 -1.32
CA ALA A 49 -4.06 13.40 -2.69
C ALA A 49 -4.17 14.71 -3.49
N ILE A 50 -4.22 15.86 -2.81
CA ILE A 50 -4.55 17.16 -3.43
C ILE A 50 -3.49 18.24 -3.22
N GLU A 51 -2.79 18.21 -2.09
CA GLU A 51 -1.79 19.21 -1.75
C GLU A 51 -0.37 18.75 -2.12
N THR A 52 0.57 19.69 -2.16
CA THR A 52 2.00 19.37 -2.28
C THR A 52 2.45 18.54 -1.10
N ASN A 53 3.12 17.42 -1.40
CA ASN A 53 3.54 16.46 -0.38
C ASN A 53 4.95 16.74 0.14
N ILE A 54 5.83 17.26 -0.70
CA ILE A 54 7.24 17.45 -0.39
C ILE A 54 7.44 18.88 0.13
N LEU A 55 7.29 19.07 1.47
CA LEU A 55 7.38 20.38 2.08
C LEU A 55 8.83 20.80 2.37
N ASN A 56 9.73 19.84 2.61
CA ASN A 56 11.18 20.10 2.72
C ASN A 56 11.94 19.30 1.66
N ALA A 57 11.99 19.85 0.45
CA ALA A 57 12.63 19.19 -0.69
C ALA A 57 14.13 18.91 -0.47
N ILE A 58 14.84 19.75 0.30
CA ILE A 58 16.26 19.55 0.60
C ILE A 58 16.46 18.29 1.43
N ALA A 59 15.68 18.13 2.51
CA ALA A 59 15.78 16.97 3.40
C ALA A 59 15.37 15.68 2.67
N VAL A 60 14.26 15.70 1.92
CA VAL A 60 13.78 14.49 1.22
C VAL A 60 14.73 14.09 0.09
N LYS A 61 15.27 15.04 -0.70
CA LYS A 61 16.30 14.76 -1.72
C LYS A 61 17.57 14.19 -1.10
N ALA A 62 18.00 14.70 0.05
CA ALA A 62 19.17 14.18 0.75
C ALA A 62 18.96 12.72 1.20
N ALA A 63 17.78 12.41 1.75
CA ALA A 63 17.43 11.04 2.14
C ALA A 63 17.38 10.08 0.92
N VAL A 64 16.77 10.51 -0.20
CA VAL A 64 16.78 9.73 -1.44
C VAL A 64 18.20 9.49 -1.94
N ALA A 65 19.04 10.52 -1.98
CA ALA A 65 20.44 10.39 -2.38
C ALA A 65 21.22 9.46 -1.44
N GLY A 66 20.95 9.52 -0.13
CA GLY A 66 21.55 8.65 0.89
C GLY A 66 21.26 7.17 0.63
N VAL A 67 20.00 6.79 0.46
CA VAL A 67 19.63 5.39 0.19
C VAL A 67 20.17 4.92 -1.17
N CYS A 68 20.12 5.77 -2.21
CA CYS A 68 20.68 5.44 -3.52
C CYS A 68 22.20 5.23 -3.48
N THR A 69 22.93 6.08 -2.74
CA THR A 69 24.38 5.96 -2.58
C THR A 69 24.75 4.68 -1.81
N THR A 70 24.05 4.40 -0.70
CA THR A 70 24.28 3.21 0.12
C THR A 70 24.10 1.93 -0.69
N LEU A 71 23.08 1.87 -1.53
CA LEU A 71 22.78 0.73 -2.39
C LEU A 71 23.50 0.77 -3.74
N LYS A 72 24.28 1.84 -4.03
CA LYS A 72 24.99 2.05 -5.30
C LYS A 72 24.05 1.96 -6.51
N LEU A 73 22.86 2.54 -6.38
CA LEU A 73 21.87 2.58 -7.46
C LEU A 73 22.32 3.58 -8.54
N LYS A 74 22.24 3.17 -9.78
CA LYS A 74 22.58 4.02 -10.92
C LYS A 74 21.91 3.49 -12.20
N ASP A 75 21.22 4.38 -12.91
CA ASP A 75 20.56 4.09 -14.20
C ASP A 75 19.60 2.89 -14.14
N GLU A 76 18.96 2.67 -12.97
CA GLU A 76 18.04 1.57 -12.73
C GLU A 76 16.57 2.07 -12.68
N ASP A 77 15.66 1.18 -13.04
CA ASP A 77 14.24 1.41 -12.81
C ASP A 77 13.86 0.93 -11.41
N ALA A 78 13.09 1.74 -10.67
CA ALA A 78 12.63 1.44 -9.32
C ALA A 78 11.09 1.40 -9.25
N ALA A 79 10.58 0.55 -8.36
CA ALA A 79 9.23 0.68 -7.87
C ALA A 79 9.19 1.78 -6.80
N LEU A 80 8.36 2.80 -7.00
CA LEU A 80 8.09 3.82 -6.01
C LEU A 80 6.87 3.43 -5.19
N LEU A 81 7.09 3.13 -3.93
CA LEU A 81 6.04 2.89 -2.97
C LEU A 81 5.74 4.23 -2.26
N VAL A 82 4.67 4.87 -2.70
CA VAL A 82 4.26 6.17 -2.14
C VAL A 82 3.29 5.98 -0.97
N PRO A 83 3.18 6.96 -0.05
CA PRO A 83 2.21 6.90 1.03
C PRO A 83 0.78 6.74 0.50
N ASP A 84 -0.04 5.97 1.20
CA ASP A 84 -1.39 5.58 0.75
C ASP A 84 -2.32 6.76 0.43
N PRO A 85 -2.29 7.92 1.15
CA PRO A 85 -3.13 9.06 0.79
C PRO A 85 -2.89 9.62 -0.61
N VAL A 86 -1.73 9.38 -1.20
CA VAL A 86 -1.34 9.88 -2.54
C VAL A 86 -2.18 9.26 -3.65
N ILE A 87 -2.52 7.97 -3.49
CA ILE A 87 -3.26 7.20 -4.48
C ILE A 87 -4.61 6.82 -3.92
N ARG A 88 -5.69 7.19 -4.60
CA ARG A 88 -7.04 6.73 -4.28
C ARG A 88 -7.29 5.39 -4.93
N VAL A 89 -7.64 4.39 -4.13
CA VAL A 89 -7.93 3.03 -4.59
C VAL A 89 -9.39 2.73 -4.37
N PHE A 90 -10.05 2.17 -5.38
CA PHE A 90 -11.45 1.80 -5.38
C PHE A 90 -11.60 0.35 -5.80
N VAL A 91 -12.47 -0.39 -5.14
CA VAL A 91 -12.93 -1.72 -5.55
C VAL A 91 -14.39 -1.57 -5.96
N GLN A 92 -14.72 -1.86 -7.21
CA GLN A 92 -16.05 -1.62 -7.75
C GLN A 92 -16.53 -2.83 -8.52
N HIS A 93 -17.78 -3.23 -8.30
CA HIS A 93 -18.45 -4.28 -9.06
C HIS A 93 -19.07 -3.72 -10.35
N PHE A 94 -18.97 -4.49 -11.44
CA PHE A 94 -19.57 -4.21 -12.73
C PHE A 94 -20.23 -5.48 -13.27
N ASP A 95 -21.50 -5.39 -13.64
CA ASP A 95 -22.21 -6.47 -14.34
C ASP A 95 -21.60 -6.69 -15.73
N ASP A 96 -21.22 -5.59 -16.40
CA ASP A 96 -20.48 -5.61 -17.65
C ASP A 96 -19.34 -4.60 -17.60
N PHE A 97 -18.15 -5.02 -18.03
CA PHE A 97 -16.95 -4.19 -18.03
C PHE A 97 -16.21 -4.29 -19.37
N PRO A 98 -15.87 -3.14 -20.01
CA PRO A 98 -15.22 -3.10 -21.30
C PRO A 98 -13.93 -3.94 -21.34
N ARG A 99 -13.69 -4.61 -22.45
CA ARG A 99 -12.47 -5.40 -22.64
C ARG A 99 -11.27 -4.55 -23.03
N SER A 100 -11.52 -3.46 -23.77
CA SER A 100 -10.47 -2.54 -24.21
C SER A 100 -10.19 -1.47 -23.17
N SER A 101 -8.93 -1.07 -22.99
CA SER A 101 -8.55 0.04 -22.13
C SER A 101 -9.04 1.39 -22.67
N GLU A 102 -9.24 1.51 -23.97
CA GLU A 102 -9.75 2.72 -24.64
C GLU A 102 -11.19 3.04 -24.21
N GLU A 103 -11.99 2.02 -23.89
CA GLU A 103 -13.35 2.19 -23.37
C GLU A 103 -13.39 2.20 -21.85
N ALA A 104 -12.59 1.36 -21.20
CA ALA A 104 -12.58 1.20 -19.75
C ALA A 104 -12.11 2.47 -19.03
N ILE A 105 -11.03 3.11 -19.48
CA ILE A 105 -10.45 4.28 -18.81
C ILE A 105 -11.41 5.47 -18.78
N PRO A 106 -12.04 5.90 -19.89
CA PRO A 106 -13.04 6.96 -19.87
C PRO A 106 -14.24 6.64 -18.98
N MET A 107 -14.73 5.39 -19.00
CA MET A 107 -15.84 4.96 -18.17
C MET A 107 -15.47 5.02 -16.67
N LEU A 108 -14.29 4.55 -16.29
CA LEU A 108 -13.81 4.62 -14.91
C LEU A 108 -13.63 6.08 -14.45
N ARG A 109 -13.06 6.95 -15.28
CA ARG A 109 -12.94 8.39 -14.98
C ARG A 109 -14.30 9.04 -14.75
N TRP A 110 -15.27 8.74 -15.60
CA TRP A 110 -16.64 9.26 -15.44
C TRP A 110 -17.26 8.79 -14.13
N LYS A 111 -17.12 7.49 -13.80
CA LYS A 111 -17.68 6.92 -12.57
C LYS A 111 -17.01 7.48 -11.31
N LEU A 112 -15.70 7.74 -11.36
CA LEU A 112 -14.92 8.24 -10.23
C LEU A 112 -14.99 9.78 -10.04
N LYS A 113 -15.49 10.52 -11.02
CA LYS A 113 -15.51 12.00 -10.99
C LYS A 113 -16.11 12.60 -9.71
N LYS A 114 -17.11 11.94 -9.12
CA LYS A 114 -17.76 12.39 -7.88
C LYS A 114 -17.14 11.79 -6.61
N SER A 115 -16.23 10.83 -6.75
CA SER A 115 -15.64 10.08 -5.63
C SER A 115 -14.24 10.55 -5.26
N VAL A 116 -13.63 11.39 -6.09
CA VAL A 116 -12.30 11.97 -5.83
C VAL A 116 -12.40 13.49 -5.63
N PRO A 117 -11.56 14.08 -4.76
CA PRO A 117 -11.59 15.51 -4.46
C PRO A 117 -10.79 16.37 -5.46
N PHE A 118 -10.60 15.89 -6.70
CA PHE A 118 -9.83 16.56 -7.75
C PHE A 118 -10.38 16.27 -9.14
N GLU A 119 -9.98 17.07 -10.13
CA GLU A 119 -10.37 16.88 -11.53
C GLU A 119 -9.70 15.62 -12.10
N VAL A 120 -10.52 14.72 -12.68
CA VAL A 120 -10.07 13.40 -13.16
C VAL A 120 -9.25 13.46 -14.45
N ASP A 121 -9.34 14.57 -15.20
CA ASP A 121 -8.63 14.73 -16.48
C ASP A 121 -7.12 14.92 -16.29
N GLU A 122 -6.70 15.46 -15.14
CA GLU A 122 -5.29 15.66 -14.76
C GLU A 122 -4.73 14.52 -13.90
N THR A 123 -5.20 13.30 -14.12
CA THR A 123 -4.83 12.15 -13.30
C THR A 123 -4.17 11.04 -14.09
N LEU A 124 -3.33 10.28 -13.39
CA LEU A 124 -2.96 8.93 -13.77
C LEU A 124 -4.03 7.98 -13.24
N LEU A 125 -4.50 7.08 -14.08
CA LEU A 125 -5.45 6.04 -13.74
C LEU A 125 -4.95 4.71 -14.26
N SER A 126 -4.91 3.73 -13.38
CA SER A 126 -4.70 2.33 -13.71
C SER A 126 -5.81 1.49 -13.13
N TYR A 127 -6.08 0.33 -13.72
CA TYR A 127 -7.09 -0.58 -13.23
C TYR A 127 -6.67 -2.02 -13.44
N MET A 128 -7.28 -2.90 -12.65
CA MET A 128 -7.14 -4.33 -12.80
C MET A 128 -8.51 -5.00 -12.64
N ARG A 129 -8.81 -5.90 -13.56
CA ARG A 129 -9.96 -6.80 -13.46
C ARG A 129 -9.56 -7.95 -12.54
N GLN A 130 -10.37 -8.21 -11.54
CA GLN A 130 -10.19 -9.36 -10.68
C GLN A 130 -10.92 -10.59 -11.27
N GLN A 131 -10.88 -11.71 -10.56
CA GLN A 131 -11.64 -12.89 -10.98
C GLN A 131 -13.14 -12.60 -11.02
N PRO A 132 -13.89 -13.18 -11.98
CA PRO A 132 -15.33 -13.00 -12.04
C PRO A 132 -16.02 -13.38 -10.73
N ARG A 133 -17.03 -12.58 -10.35
CA ARG A 133 -17.88 -12.82 -9.18
C ARG A 133 -19.34 -12.79 -9.61
N GLY A 134 -20.02 -13.94 -9.53
CA GLY A 134 -21.38 -14.04 -10.09
C GLY A 134 -21.39 -13.78 -11.61
N ASP A 135 -22.31 -12.95 -12.06
CA ASP A 135 -22.45 -12.58 -13.47
C ASP A 135 -21.56 -11.39 -13.88
N GLY A 136 -20.80 -10.79 -12.92
CA GLY A 136 -19.99 -9.61 -13.14
C GLY A 136 -18.52 -9.77 -12.76
N VAL A 137 -17.80 -8.65 -12.70
CA VAL A 137 -16.39 -8.57 -12.36
C VAL A 137 -16.12 -7.43 -11.38
N ASP A 138 -15.30 -7.70 -10.38
CA ASP A 138 -14.78 -6.66 -9.52
C ASP A 138 -13.53 -6.05 -10.16
N VAL A 139 -13.51 -4.71 -10.21
CA VAL A 139 -12.41 -3.95 -10.79
C VAL A 139 -11.79 -3.10 -9.69
N VAL A 140 -10.50 -3.26 -9.51
CA VAL A 140 -9.71 -2.38 -8.66
C VAL A 140 -9.17 -1.24 -9.53
N THR A 141 -9.42 -0.02 -9.11
CA THR A 141 -8.96 1.18 -9.81
C THR A 141 -8.10 2.01 -8.89
N ALA A 142 -6.91 2.37 -9.34
CA ALA A 142 -6.03 3.31 -8.68
C ALA A 142 -5.99 4.62 -9.48
N ILE A 143 -6.19 5.75 -8.80
CA ILE A 143 -6.17 7.08 -9.41
C ILE A 143 -5.39 8.05 -8.54
N ALA A 144 -4.52 8.84 -9.15
CA ALA A 144 -3.71 9.85 -8.48
C ALA A 144 -3.55 11.10 -9.36
N ARG A 145 -3.39 12.26 -8.74
CA ARG A 145 -3.06 13.47 -9.49
C ARG A 145 -1.66 13.36 -10.10
N LEU A 146 -1.57 13.59 -11.41
CA LEU A 146 -0.28 13.56 -12.13
C LEU A 146 0.75 14.51 -11.48
N ARG A 147 0.31 15.69 -11.03
CA ARG A 147 1.17 16.68 -10.36
C ARG A 147 1.84 16.10 -9.11
N ILE A 148 1.08 15.36 -8.29
CA ILE A 148 1.61 14.78 -7.05
C ILE A 148 2.59 13.64 -7.35
N ILE A 149 2.27 12.76 -8.30
CA ILE A 149 3.20 11.69 -8.69
C ILE A 149 4.52 12.27 -9.20
N LYS A 150 4.47 13.33 -10.00
CA LYS A 150 5.68 14.02 -10.48
C LYS A 150 6.55 14.62 -9.37
N GLU A 151 5.97 15.00 -8.21
CA GLU A 151 6.77 15.44 -7.06
C GLU A 151 7.70 14.31 -6.57
N TYR A 152 7.20 13.07 -6.50
CA TYR A 152 8.01 11.90 -6.10
C TYR A 152 9.00 11.49 -7.18
N GLU A 153 8.61 11.49 -8.45
CA GLU A 153 9.50 11.17 -9.57
C GLU A 153 10.68 12.14 -9.65
N ALA A 154 10.44 13.44 -9.45
CA ALA A 154 11.47 14.47 -9.47
C ALA A 154 12.52 14.35 -8.35
N LEU A 155 12.22 13.61 -7.27
CA LEU A 155 13.20 13.30 -6.22
C LEU A 155 14.29 12.35 -6.71
N LEU A 156 14.00 11.52 -7.70
CA LEU A 156 14.92 10.52 -8.25
C LEU A 156 15.84 11.08 -9.35
N GLU A 157 15.42 12.13 -10.05
CA GLU A 157 16.16 12.68 -11.20
C GLU A 157 17.67 12.90 -10.92
N PRO A 158 18.07 13.47 -9.73
CA PRO A 158 19.49 13.68 -9.46
C PRO A 158 20.29 12.38 -9.26
N THR A 159 19.63 11.26 -9.02
CA THR A 159 20.29 9.97 -8.74
C THR A 159 20.47 9.09 -9.98
N GLY A 160 19.82 9.45 -11.10
CA GLY A 160 19.77 8.63 -12.30
C GLY A 160 18.81 7.42 -12.19
N VAL A 161 18.13 7.22 -11.05
CA VAL A 161 17.08 6.20 -10.89
C VAL A 161 15.80 6.70 -11.52
N ARG A 162 15.06 5.84 -12.20
CA ARG A 162 13.77 6.16 -12.84
C ARG A 162 12.62 5.44 -12.16
N ALA A 163 11.47 6.09 -12.08
CA ALA A 163 10.24 5.45 -11.65
C ALA A 163 9.72 4.51 -12.75
N GLY A 164 9.87 3.21 -12.58
CA GLY A 164 9.32 2.19 -13.48
C GLY A 164 7.87 1.83 -13.14
N VAL A 165 7.54 1.83 -11.85
CA VAL A 165 6.20 1.57 -11.32
C VAL A 165 5.95 2.51 -10.13
N VAL A 166 4.73 3.03 -9.99
CA VAL A 166 4.30 3.77 -8.79
C VAL A 166 3.11 3.07 -8.17
N LEU A 167 3.19 2.79 -6.87
CA LEU A 167 2.23 1.98 -6.13
C LEU A 167 2.05 2.55 -4.73
N SER A 168 0.86 2.40 -4.10
CA SER A 168 0.74 2.70 -2.68
C SER A 168 1.43 1.64 -1.82
N SER A 169 2.01 2.06 -0.70
CA SER A 169 2.75 1.15 0.19
C SER A 169 1.87 -0.02 0.69
N THR A 170 0.59 0.24 1.00
CA THR A 170 -0.31 -0.84 1.45
C THR A 170 -0.66 -1.80 0.31
N LEU A 171 -0.80 -1.35 -0.94
CA LEU A 171 -1.02 -2.27 -2.06
C LEU A 171 0.17 -3.23 -2.25
N ALA A 172 1.39 -2.77 -2.01
CA ALA A 172 2.55 -3.67 -1.99
C ALA A 172 2.48 -4.63 -0.79
N ALA A 173 2.16 -4.13 0.41
CA ALA A 173 2.10 -4.91 1.64
C ALA A 173 0.99 -6.00 1.64
N ILE A 174 -0.07 -5.84 0.85
CA ILE A 174 -1.14 -6.84 0.70
C ILE A 174 -0.61 -8.21 0.28
N SER A 175 0.50 -8.27 -0.46
CA SER A 175 1.16 -9.53 -0.87
C SER A 175 1.67 -10.37 0.31
N LEU A 176 1.66 -9.83 1.53
CA LEU A 176 2.02 -10.54 2.77
C LEU A 176 0.82 -11.24 3.42
N LEU A 177 -0.39 -10.99 2.95
CA LEU A 177 -1.59 -11.62 3.50
C LEU A 177 -1.74 -13.04 2.97
N GLU A 178 -2.22 -13.91 3.86
CA GLU A 178 -2.63 -15.25 3.49
C GLU A 178 -3.88 -15.22 2.61
N ASP A 179 -3.90 -16.02 1.55
CA ASP A 179 -5.02 -16.06 0.60
C ASP A 179 -6.19 -16.95 1.04
N SER A 180 -6.00 -17.81 2.08
CA SER A 180 -6.93 -18.90 2.40
C SER A 180 -8.21 -18.44 3.11
N ARG A 181 -8.22 -17.24 3.70
CA ARG A 181 -9.34 -16.76 4.54
C ARG A 181 -9.54 -15.24 4.43
N PRO A 182 -10.78 -14.75 4.62
CA PRO A 182 -11.04 -13.31 4.65
C PRO A 182 -10.21 -12.61 5.72
N THR A 183 -9.24 -11.83 5.28
CA THR A 183 -8.31 -11.13 6.18
C THR A 183 -8.46 -9.62 6.03
N LEU A 184 -8.69 -8.93 7.14
CA LEU A 184 -8.66 -7.48 7.22
C LEU A 184 -7.26 -7.02 7.60
N LEU A 185 -6.66 -6.19 6.77
CA LEU A 185 -5.44 -5.45 7.06
C LEU A 185 -5.80 -4.07 7.58
N ALA A 186 -5.19 -3.65 8.70
CA ALA A 186 -5.19 -2.27 9.19
C ALA A 186 -3.73 -1.79 9.27
N ARG A 187 -3.34 -0.87 8.39
CA ARG A 187 -1.97 -0.32 8.34
C ARG A 187 -1.96 1.15 8.67
N LEU A 188 -1.20 1.51 9.71
CA LEU A 188 -0.98 2.88 10.12
C LEU A 188 0.36 3.40 9.59
N SER A 189 0.36 4.63 9.05
CA SER A 189 1.55 5.34 8.60
C SER A 189 1.35 6.84 8.80
N GLY A 190 2.14 7.46 9.69
CA GLY A 190 1.89 8.84 10.12
C GLY A 190 0.51 9.00 10.75
N THR A 191 -0.32 9.85 10.17
CA THR A 191 -1.74 10.05 10.55
C THR A 191 -2.70 9.26 9.66
N SER A 192 -2.22 8.43 8.74
CA SER A 192 -3.08 7.71 7.82
C SER A 192 -3.33 6.28 8.31
N LEU A 193 -4.58 5.85 8.25
CA LEU A 193 -4.99 4.47 8.41
C LEU A 193 -5.51 3.94 7.07
N THR A 194 -4.87 2.90 6.57
CA THR A 194 -5.36 2.17 5.41
C THR A 194 -5.91 0.83 5.85
N THR A 195 -7.15 0.56 5.48
CA THR A 195 -7.82 -0.73 5.69
C THR A 195 -8.04 -1.40 4.34
N ALA A 196 -7.75 -2.69 4.29
CA ALA A 196 -7.98 -3.52 3.11
C ALA A 196 -8.52 -4.88 3.52
N ILE A 197 -9.39 -5.47 2.72
CA ILE A 197 -9.86 -6.84 2.92
C ILE A 197 -9.47 -7.65 1.72
N VAL A 198 -8.75 -8.74 1.97
CA VAL A 198 -8.34 -9.71 0.96
C VAL A 198 -9.00 -11.05 1.25
N ARG A 199 -9.52 -11.69 0.23
CA ARG A 199 -10.18 -12.98 0.27
C ARG A 199 -9.80 -13.77 -0.99
N GLU A 200 -9.21 -14.94 -0.83
CA GLU A 200 -8.84 -15.82 -1.96
C GLU A 200 -8.04 -15.10 -3.08
N GLY A 201 -7.08 -14.25 -2.67
CA GLY A 201 -6.27 -13.46 -3.61
C GLY A 201 -7.01 -12.27 -4.25
N VAL A 202 -8.25 -12.00 -3.85
CA VAL A 202 -9.07 -10.89 -4.35
C VAL A 202 -9.11 -9.76 -3.32
N LEU A 203 -8.85 -8.54 -3.76
CA LEU A 203 -9.05 -7.34 -2.95
C LEU A 203 -10.56 -7.04 -2.91
N ALA A 204 -11.21 -7.36 -1.79
CA ALA A 204 -12.65 -7.18 -1.63
C ALA A 204 -13.05 -5.78 -1.14
N GLY A 205 -12.11 -5.05 -0.53
CA GLY A 205 -12.32 -3.69 -0.09
C GLY A 205 -11.01 -2.97 0.20
N TYR A 206 -11.03 -1.64 0.04
CA TYR A 206 -9.88 -0.77 0.33
C TYR A 206 -10.37 0.60 0.76
N ARG A 207 -9.84 1.14 1.84
CA ARG A 207 -10.15 2.48 2.33
C ARG A 207 -8.92 3.07 3.00
N CYS A 208 -8.58 4.30 2.64
CA CYS A 208 -7.56 5.10 3.31
C CYS A 208 -8.22 6.33 3.94
N THR A 209 -8.06 6.51 5.24
CA THR A 209 -8.60 7.62 6.03
C THR A 209 -7.49 8.33 6.78
N GLU A 210 -7.68 9.61 7.06
CA GLU A 210 -6.82 10.39 7.93
C GLU A 210 -7.36 10.35 9.34
N LEU A 211 -6.51 9.99 10.29
CA LEU A 211 -6.84 9.96 11.71
C LEU A 211 -6.51 11.33 12.35
N PRO A 212 -7.23 11.74 13.39
CA PRO A 212 -6.88 12.92 14.19
C PRO A 212 -5.63 12.70 15.07
N ALA A 213 -5.03 11.51 15.02
CA ALA A 213 -3.92 11.10 15.86
C ALA A 213 -2.89 10.29 15.08
N THR A 214 -1.63 10.36 15.47
CA THR A 214 -0.54 9.54 14.91
C THR A 214 -0.62 8.09 15.42
N ALA A 215 0.16 7.19 14.81
CA ALA A 215 0.26 5.79 15.25
C ALA A 215 0.71 5.64 16.73
N THR A 216 1.35 6.66 17.31
CA THR A 216 1.74 6.68 18.72
C THR A 216 0.63 7.14 19.68
N GLU A 217 -0.42 7.79 19.16
CA GLU A 217 -1.51 8.40 19.93
C GLU A 217 -2.85 7.70 19.71
N VAL A 218 -3.01 6.98 18.59
CA VAL A 218 -4.24 6.24 18.28
C VAL A 218 -4.61 5.29 19.42
N THR A 219 -5.90 5.22 19.75
CA THR A 219 -6.42 4.28 20.75
C THR A 219 -7.07 3.07 20.08
N PRO A 220 -7.23 1.94 20.80
CA PRO A 220 -7.99 0.81 20.27
C PRO A 220 -9.40 1.15 19.81
N GLN A 221 -10.08 2.05 20.53
CA GLN A 221 -11.42 2.50 20.18
C GLN A 221 -11.44 3.27 18.86
N MET A 222 -10.50 4.22 18.68
CA MET A 222 -10.36 4.96 17.41
C MET A 222 -10.09 4.03 16.25
N LEU A 223 -9.23 3.02 16.44
CA LEU A 223 -8.94 2.05 15.39
C LEU A 223 -10.18 1.23 15.04
N LEU A 224 -10.92 0.74 16.03
CA LEU A 224 -12.16 -0.02 15.82
C LEU A 224 -13.20 0.79 15.04
N GLU A 225 -13.43 2.04 15.42
CA GLU A 225 -14.38 2.94 14.74
C GLU A 225 -14.05 3.12 13.24
N GLU A 226 -12.77 3.10 12.89
CA GLU A 226 -12.32 3.28 11.50
C GLU A 226 -12.27 1.97 10.68
N VAL A 227 -12.02 0.82 11.32
CA VAL A 227 -11.96 -0.46 10.57
C VAL A 227 -13.33 -1.09 10.41
N TYR A 228 -14.24 -0.84 11.35
CA TYR A 228 -15.58 -1.45 11.39
C TYR A 228 -16.43 -1.19 10.13
N PRO A 229 -16.49 0.04 9.56
CA PRO A 229 -17.33 0.30 8.39
C PRO A 229 -16.95 -0.55 7.16
N LEU A 230 -15.65 -0.82 6.93
CA LEU A 230 -15.23 -1.66 5.82
C LEU A 230 -15.55 -3.13 6.09
N ALA A 231 -15.36 -3.60 7.32
CA ALA A 231 -15.69 -4.97 7.72
C ALA A 231 -17.20 -5.24 7.63
N ALA A 232 -18.05 -4.31 8.07
CA ALA A 232 -19.50 -4.39 7.97
C ALA A 232 -19.95 -4.41 6.49
N TYR A 233 -19.41 -3.51 5.67
CA TYR A 233 -19.67 -3.52 4.21
C TYR A 233 -19.29 -4.86 3.57
N TYR A 234 -18.14 -5.42 3.93
CA TYR A 234 -17.71 -6.73 3.46
C TYR A 234 -18.70 -7.82 3.87
N GLN A 235 -19.07 -7.89 5.12
CA GLN A 235 -20.02 -8.87 5.65
C GLN A 235 -21.38 -8.80 4.94
N ASP A 236 -21.88 -7.59 4.72
CA ASP A 236 -23.16 -7.39 4.03
C ASP A 236 -23.07 -7.79 2.53
N THR A 237 -21.94 -7.54 1.89
CA THR A 237 -21.74 -7.81 0.46
C THR A 237 -21.45 -9.28 0.18
N TRP A 238 -20.64 -9.92 1.02
CA TRP A 238 -20.13 -11.28 0.80
C TRP A 238 -20.83 -12.33 1.66
N GLN A 239 -21.72 -11.92 2.61
CA GLN A 239 -22.42 -12.79 3.57
C GLN A 239 -21.42 -13.66 4.36
N GLU A 240 -20.23 -13.15 4.60
CA GLU A 240 -19.14 -13.82 5.30
C GLU A 240 -18.43 -12.83 6.23
N GLY A 241 -18.05 -13.27 7.42
CA GLY A 241 -17.33 -12.45 8.38
C GLY A 241 -15.82 -12.46 8.18
N ILE A 242 -15.13 -11.47 8.77
CA ILE A 242 -13.67 -11.43 8.84
C ILE A 242 -13.16 -12.60 9.70
N GLN A 243 -12.17 -13.32 9.21
CA GLN A 243 -11.60 -14.50 9.88
C GLN A 243 -10.18 -14.25 10.41
N ALA A 244 -9.52 -13.20 9.95
CA ALA A 244 -8.27 -12.74 10.52
C ALA A 244 -8.14 -11.21 10.43
N VAL A 245 -7.46 -10.60 11.41
CA VAL A 245 -7.06 -9.20 11.37
C VAL A 245 -5.54 -9.12 11.45
N ARG A 246 -4.94 -8.42 10.50
CA ARG A 246 -3.51 -8.14 10.48
C ARG A 246 -3.28 -6.66 10.63
N VAL A 247 -2.40 -6.30 11.58
CA VAL A 247 -2.11 -4.90 11.89
C VAL A 247 -0.66 -4.59 11.58
N ALA A 248 -0.40 -3.43 10.99
CA ALA A 248 0.92 -2.89 10.71
C ALA A 248 1.04 -1.44 11.19
N GLY A 249 2.27 -1.00 11.49
CA GLY A 249 2.56 0.37 11.93
C GLY A 249 2.37 0.67 13.42
N LEU A 250 1.82 -0.25 14.21
CA LEU A 250 1.66 -0.07 15.68
C LEU A 250 2.92 -0.43 16.48
N ARG A 251 3.84 -1.17 15.88
CA ARG A 251 5.11 -1.55 16.52
C ARG A 251 4.89 -2.17 17.91
N ARG A 252 5.57 -1.66 18.93
CA ARG A 252 5.49 -2.13 20.32
C ARG A 252 4.10 -1.97 20.95
N ARG A 253 3.22 -1.15 20.37
CA ARG A 253 1.87 -0.91 20.88
C ARG A 253 0.84 -1.95 20.44
N LEU A 254 1.15 -2.81 19.47
CA LEU A 254 0.22 -3.84 18.99
C LEU A 254 -0.50 -4.64 20.12
N PRO A 255 0.17 -5.05 21.23
CA PRO A 255 -0.51 -5.79 22.30
C PRO A 255 -1.71 -5.05 22.91
N GLU A 256 -1.74 -3.71 22.90
CA GLU A 256 -2.87 -2.92 23.40
C GLU A 256 -4.12 -3.10 22.55
N PHE A 257 -3.97 -3.46 21.28
CA PHE A 257 -5.03 -3.53 20.26
C PHE A 257 -5.55 -4.96 20.02
N VAL A 258 -4.75 -5.98 20.34
CA VAL A 258 -5.09 -7.38 20.03
C VAL A 258 -6.42 -7.79 20.66
N ARG A 259 -6.57 -7.61 21.97
CA ARG A 259 -7.77 -8.03 22.66
C ARG A 259 -9.04 -7.27 22.23
N PRO A 260 -9.04 -5.92 22.12
CA PRO A 260 -10.19 -5.19 21.60
C PRO A 260 -10.63 -5.63 20.19
N LEU A 261 -9.68 -5.86 19.29
CA LEU A 261 -9.98 -6.35 17.93
C LEU A 261 -10.49 -7.80 17.95
N GLN A 262 -9.92 -8.68 18.81
CA GLN A 262 -10.42 -10.05 18.99
C GLN A 262 -11.83 -10.09 19.56
N ASP A 263 -12.13 -9.22 20.52
CA ASP A 263 -13.46 -9.13 21.14
C ASP A 263 -14.52 -8.65 20.13
N GLU A 264 -14.16 -7.78 19.19
CA GLU A 264 -15.05 -7.30 18.12
C GLU A 264 -15.23 -8.33 17.02
N PHE A 265 -14.13 -8.76 16.39
CA PHE A 265 -14.20 -9.59 15.17
C PHE A 265 -14.28 -11.10 15.45
N LYS A 266 -14.08 -11.54 16.70
CA LYS A 266 -14.07 -12.97 17.10
C LYS A 266 -13.15 -13.85 16.27
N CYS A 267 -12.00 -13.31 15.86
CA CYS A 267 -11.05 -13.96 14.98
C CYS A 267 -9.60 -13.79 15.46
N ASP A 268 -8.67 -14.39 14.74
CA ASP A 268 -7.22 -14.24 14.96
C ASP A 268 -6.75 -12.82 14.64
N VAL A 269 -6.01 -12.21 15.57
CA VAL A 269 -5.45 -10.85 15.43
C VAL A 269 -3.95 -10.88 15.69
N GLY A 270 -3.18 -10.34 14.74
CA GLY A 270 -1.73 -10.32 14.84
C GLY A 270 -1.05 -9.24 14.01
N SER A 271 0.28 -9.15 14.15
CA SER A 271 1.12 -8.32 13.28
C SER A 271 1.15 -8.89 11.87
N LEU A 272 1.05 -8.03 10.85
CA LEU A 272 1.18 -8.43 9.45
C LEU A 272 2.47 -9.23 9.21
N LEU A 273 3.61 -8.70 9.60
CA LEU A 273 4.92 -9.34 9.37
C LEU A 273 5.14 -10.60 10.21
N ASN A 274 4.75 -10.56 11.50
CA ASN A 274 4.93 -11.74 12.36
C ASN A 274 4.05 -12.90 11.91
N SER A 275 2.84 -12.63 11.44
CA SER A 275 1.96 -13.64 10.87
C SER A 275 2.56 -14.23 9.59
N ALA A 276 3.05 -13.40 8.67
CA ALA A 276 3.71 -13.87 7.45
C ALA A 276 4.94 -14.75 7.75
N VAL A 277 5.69 -14.45 8.83
CA VAL A 277 6.81 -15.29 9.30
C VAL A 277 6.32 -16.61 9.85
N SER A 278 5.33 -16.58 10.77
CA SER A 278 4.85 -17.78 11.47
C SER A 278 4.09 -18.75 10.56
N GLU A 279 3.42 -18.22 9.56
CA GLU A 279 2.67 -18.97 8.54
C GLU A 279 3.60 -19.49 7.41
N GLY A 280 4.90 -19.18 7.46
CA GLY A 280 5.88 -19.64 6.48
C GLY A 280 5.81 -18.95 5.12
N HIS A 281 5.04 -17.86 5.03
CA HIS A 281 4.89 -17.07 3.80
C HIS A 281 6.07 -16.14 3.56
N LEU A 282 6.86 -15.83 4.59
CA LEU A 282 8.00 -14.94 4.46
C LEU A 282 9.28 -15.73 4.15
N ARG A 283 9.95 -15.35 3.10
CA ARG A 283 11.29 -15.86 2.76
C ARG A 283 12.28 -15.49 3.87
N SER A 284 13.22 -16.39 4.16
CA SER A 284 14.23 -16.17 5.22
C SER A 284 15.12 -14.94 4.98
N ASP A 285 15.38 -14.61 3.72
CA ASP A 285 16.16 -13.44 3.30
C ASP A 285 15.40 -12.11 3.39
N ALA A 286 14.07 -12.12 3.56
CA ALA A 286 13.27 -10.93 3.84
C ALA A 286 13.33 -10.48 5.31
N ARG A 287 13.86 -11.33 6.22
CA ARG A 287 13.87 -11.05 7.65
C ARG A 287 14.51 -9.70 8.04
N PRO A 288 15.64 -9.27 7.44
CA PRO A 288 16.22 -7.95 7.76
C PRO A 288 15.29 -6.76 7.49
N LEU A 289 14.43 -6.86 6.47
CA LEU A 289 13.41 -5.85 6.19
C LEU A 289 12.24 -5.95 7.19
N ALA A 290 11.81 -7.17 7.51
CA ALA A 290 10.73 -7.42 8.47
C ALA A 290 11.10 -6.96 9.89
N ASP A 291 12.32 -7.17 10.33
CA ASP A 291 12.82 -6.70 11.62
C ASP A 291 12.84 -5.15 11.73
N ARG A 292 12.80 -4.45 10.61
CA ARG A 292 12.68 -2.98 10.51
C ARG A 292 11.28 -2.49 10.23
N GLU A 293 10.29 -3.41 10.16
CA GLU A 293 8.89 -3.09 9.85
C GLU A 293 8.73 -2.31 8.53
N LEU A 294 9.41 -2.81 7.47
CA LEU A 294 9.37 -2.24 6.13
C LEU A 294 8.37 -3.04 5.27
N GLU A 295 7.10 -3.05 5.68
CA GLU A 295 6.06 -3.91 5.10
C GLU A 295 5.88 -3.71 3.61
N GLY A 296 5.96 -2.46 3.13
CA GLY A 296 5.86 -2.17 1.69
C GLY A 296 6.98 -2.81 0.90
N LEU A 297 8.24 -2.69 1.36
CA LEU A 297 9.40 -3.30 0.71
C LEU A 297 9.37 -4.82 0.78
N VAL A 298 8.94 -5.39 1.93
CA VAL A 298 8.77 -6.85 2.08
C VAL A 298 7.69 -7.35 1.14
N GLY A 299 6.54 -6.67 1.08
CA GLY A 299 5.45 -7.01 0.18
C GLY A 299 5.85 -6.94 -1.30
N TRP A 300 6.61 -5.92 -1.69
CA TRP A 300 7.18 -5.83 -3.04
C TRP A 300 8.11 -6.99 -3.37
N MET A 301 8.97 -7.40 -2.42
CA MET A 301 9.86 -8.56 -2.55
C MET A 301 9.06 -9.86 -2.76
N MET A 302 8.03 -10.09 -1.94
CA MET A 302 7.21 -11.31 -1.98
C MET A 302 6.39 -11.42 -3.25
N HIS A 303 5.97 -10.30 -3.82
CA HIS A 303 5.22 -10.27 -5.06
C HIS A 303 6.04 -10.76 -6.28
N ARG A 304 7.36 -10.71 -6.21
CA ARG A 304 8.29 -11.13 -7.27
C ARG A 304 8.63 -12.62 -7.24
N SER A 305 8.23 -13.34 -6.19
CA SER A 305 8.60 -14.77 -5.97
C SER A 305 7.46 -15.76 -6.49
#